data_791775714662e2f0aaf7054e415d7265
#
_entry.id   791775714662e2f0aaf7054e415d7265
#
_cell.length_a   1.000
_cell.length_b   1.000
_cell.length_c   1.000
_cell.angle_alpha   90.00
_cell.angle_beta   90.00
_cell.angle_gamma   90.00
#
_symmetry.space_group_name_H-M   'P 1'
#
loop_
_entity.id
_entity.type
_entity.pdbx_description
1 polymer ?
#
loop_
_entity_poly.entity_id
_entity_poly.type
_entity_poly.pdbx_seq_one_letter_code
_entity_poly.pdbx_strand_id
1 'polypeptide(L)'
;MIDTAPTYGRAEKSVGEIFRRIGGRERAFLATKIGTAGEQAGMDSVAASLRNLGTDRIDLLQVHNIRDTDVHLRTIRRLQDEGKVRYNGITTSFRNTYEEYEAIMRREKLDFIQIDYALDNRTAEERILPLARDRNMAVLINLPFGRGRLFNKALGRPLPPWAAEIDCASWAQLFLKFVLAHPAVTAVIPGTDRPEFALDNLNAARGRIPDAKMREQIISYWDQLG
;
A
#
# COMPACT_ATOMS: atom_id res chain seq x y z
N MET A 1 8.80 1.69 -5.43
CA MET A 1 8.52 0.62 -4.46
C MET A 1 7.80 -0.50 -5.17
N ILE A 2 8.07 -1.75 -4.78
CA ILE A 2 7.37 -2.95 -5.23
C ILE A 2 6.80 -3.63 -3.98
N ASP A 3 5.48 -3.80 -3.91
CA ASP A 3 4.78 -4.50 -2.84
C ASP A 3 4.25 -5.85 -3.34
N THR A 4 4.54 -6.91 -2.64
CA THR A 4 4.11 -8.28 -2.95
C THR A 4 3.73 -9.05 -1.69
N ALA A 5 3.38 -10.32 -1.83
CA ALA A 5 3.17 -11.25 -0.73
C ALA A 5 3.29 -12.71 -1.20
N PRO A 6 3.64 -13.66 -0.31
CA PRO A 6 3.64 -15.09 -0.62
C PRO A 6 2.29 -15.60 -1.14
N THR A 7 1.19 -14.96 -0.73
CA THR A 7 -0.19 -15.32 -1.13
C THR A 7 -0.59 -14.78 -2.50
N TYR A 8 0.25 -14.00 -3.18
CA TYR A 8 -0.04 -13.42 -4.49
C TYR A 8 0.40 -14.33 -5.66
N GLY A 9 0.22 -15.64 -5.52
CA GLY A 9 0.54 -16.60 -6.55
C GLY A 9 2.02 -16.63 -6.90
N ARG A 10 2.39 -16.27 -8.13
CA ARG A 10 3.76 -16.26 -8.62
C ARG A 10 4.46 -14.90 -8.50
N ALA A 11 3.82 -13.90 -7.89
CA ALA A 11 4.30 -12.52 -7.93
C ALA A 11 5.74 -12.35 -7.41
N GLU A 12 6.11 -12.96 -6.27
CA GLU A 12 7.48 -12.90 -5.75
C GLU A 12 8.50 -13.50 -6.73
N LYS A 13 8.20 -14.65 -7.35
CA LYS A 13 9.07 -15.27 -8.34
C LYS A 13 9.23 -14.40 -9.58
N SER A 14 8.12 -13.81 -10.05
CA SER A 14 8.14 -12.91 -11.21
C SER A 14 9.00 -11.67 -10.96
N VAL A 15 8.89 -11.07 -9.77
CA VAL A 15 9.74 -9.94 -9.36
C VAL A 15 11.21 -10.35 -9.32
N GLY A 16 11.54 -11.50 -8.73
CA GLY A 16 12.91 -12.02 -8.69
C GLY A 16 13.46 -12.34 -10.08
N GLU A 17 12.63 -12.86 -10.99
CA GLU A 17 13.00 -13.09 -12.39
C GLU A 17 13.29 -11.78 -13.13
N ILE A 18 12.48 -10.75 -12.90
CA ILE A 18 12.70 -9.41 -13.47
C ILE A 18 14.04 -8.85 -12.99
N PHE A 19 14.32 -8.86 -11.68
CA PHE A 19 15.59 -8.37 -11.15
C PHE A 19 16.79 -9.13 -11.72
N ARG A 20 16.71 -10.45 -11.90
CA ARG A 20 17.79 -11.23 -12.53
C ARG A 20 18.01 -10.85 -13.99
N ARG A 21 16.95 -10.46 -14.71
CA ARG A 21 17.03 -10.15 -16.16
C ARG A 21 17.51 -8.74 -16.44
N ILE A 22 17.06 -7.75 -15.66
CA ILE A 22 17.32 -6.33 -15.94
C ILE A 22 18.17 -5.64 -14.87
N GLY A 23 18.50 -6.33 -13.78
CA GLY A 23 19.16 -5.72 -12.62
C GLY A 23 18.24 -4.77 -11.84
N GLY A 24 18.84 -3.90 -11.05
CA GLY A 24 18.13 -2.80 -10.40
C GLY A 24 17.48 -3.12 -9.05
N ARG A 25 17.79 -4.29 -8.46
CA ARG A 25 17.32 -4.63 -7.10
C ARG A 25 17.68 -3.55 -6.08
N GLU A 26 18.88 -3.01 -6.17
CA GLU A 26 19.43 -1.98 -5.29
C GLU A 26 18.68 -0.63 -5.38
N ARG A 27 17.97 -0.39 -6.48
CA ARG A 27 17.14 0.81 -6.71
C ARG A 27 15.69 0.63 -6.30
N ALA A 28 15.28 -0.60 -5.98
CA ALA A 28 13.92 -0.93 -5.62
C ALA A 28 13.75 -0.98 -4.09
N PHE A 29 12.76 -0.27 -3.56
CA PHE A 29 12.25 -0.53 -2.22
C PHE A 29 11.30 -1.73 -2.29
N LEU A 30 11.70 -2.85 -1.70
CA LEU A 30 11.00 -4.12 -1.82
C LEU A 30 10.23 -4.45 -0.54
N ALA A 31 8.92 -4.56 -0.66
CA ALA A 31 8.02 -4.93 0.42
C ALA A 31 7.37 -6.29 0.17
N THR A 32 7.33 -7.13 1.19
CA THR A 32 6.53 -8.37 1.20
C THR A 32 5.92 -8.61 2.58
N LYS A 33 5.27 -9.76 2.77
CA LYS A 33 4.42 -9.99 3.92
C LYS A 33 4.65 -11.38 4.53
N ILE A 34 4.29 -11.51 5.80
CA ILE A 34 4.24 -12.77 6.53
C ILE A 34 2.83 -12.97 7.07
N GLY A 35 2.18 -14.10 6.74
CA GLY A 35 0.76 -14.32 7.07
C GLY A 35 0.42 -15.77 7.40
N THR A 36 1.42 -16.56 7.76
CA THR A 36 1.26 -17.94 8.28
C THR A 36 0.90 -17.91 9.76
N ALA A 37 0.60 -19.05 10.37
CA ALA A 37 0.46 -19.16 11.81
C ALA A 37 1.72 -19.80 12.40
N GLY A 38 2.20 -19.26 13.53
CA GLY A 38 3.36 -19.73 14.27
C GLY A 38 4.71 -19.27 13.75
N GLU A 39 5.69 -19.23 14.64
CA GLU A 39 7.02 -18.65 14.39
C GLU A 39 7.78 -19.43 13.30
N GLN A 40 7.84 -20.78 13.40
CA GLN A 40 8.62 -21.57 12.45
C GLN A 40 8.07 -21.45 11.03
N ALA A 41 6.76 -21.59 10.85
CA ALA A 41 6.13 -21.42 9.55
C ALA A 41 6.34 -19.98 8.99
N GLY A 42 6.37 -18.99 9.88
CA GLY A 42 6.71 -17.62 9.52
C GLY A 42 8.15 -17.50 9.01
N MET A 43 9.11 -18.06 9.70
CA MET A 43 10.52 -18.08 9.28
C MET A 43 10.70 -18.81 7.94
N ASP A 44 10.06 -19.94 7.76
CA ASP A 44 10.11 -20.72 6.51
C ASP A 44 9.51 -19.91 5.34
N SER A 45 8.41 -19.20 5.58
CA SER A 45 7.79 -18.30 4.61
C SER A 45 8.73 -17.17 4.20
N VAL A 46 9.40 -16.51 5.16
CA VAL A 46 10.37 -15.44 4.85
C VAL A 46 11.57 -16.00 4.08
N ALA A 47 12.09 -17.15 4.48
CA ALA A 47 13.18 -17.80 3.74
C ALA A 47 12.77 -18.15 2.30
N ALA A 48 11.52 -18.56 2.08
CA ALA A 48 10.98 -18.79 0.74
C ALA A 48 10.85 -17.49 -0.05
N SER A 49 10.38 -16.40 0.57
CA SER A 49 10.29 -15.07 -0.06
C SER A 49 11.66 -14.57 -0.50
N LEU A 50 12.69 -14.66 0.33
CA LEU A 50 14.06 -14.27 -0.03
C LEU A 50 14.57 -15.05 -1.27
N ARG A 51 14.34 -16.38 -1.29
CA ARG A 51 14.70 -17.22 -2.46
C ARG A 51 13.91 -16.82 -3.71
N ASN A 52 12.60 -16.64 -3.60
CA ASN A 52 11.74 -16.28 -4.73
C ASN A 52 12.12 -14.92 -5.33
N LEU A 53 12.37 -13.94 -4.47
CA LEU A 53 12.74 -12.58 -4.84
C LEU A 53 14.21 -12.46 -5.31
N GLY A 54 15.03 -13.51 -5.06
CA GLY A 54 16.44 -13.51 -5.45
C GLY A 54 17.25 -12.43 -4.72
N THR A 55 17.00 -12.24 -3.43
CA THR A 55 17.67 -11.24 -2.59
C THR A 55 17.96 -11.79 -1.20
N ASP A 56 18.96 -11.26 -0.54
CA ASP A 56 19.30 -11.55 0.85
C ASP A 56 18.64 -10.57 1.85
N ARG A 57 17.99 -9.50 1.34
CA ARG A 57 17.40 -8.44 2.17
C ARG A 57 16.05 -7.97 1.62
N ILE A 58 15.10 -7.79 2.54
CA ILE A 58 13.78 -7.19 2.32
C ILE A 58 13.80 -5.79 2.96
N ASP A 59 13.31 -4.77 2.22
CA ASP A 59 13.24 -3.43 2.78
C ASP A 59 12.10 -3.29 3.79
N LEU A 60 10.93 -3.88 3.51
CA LEU A 60 9.78 -3.85 4.42
C LEU A 60 9.13 -5.24 4.51
N LEU A 61 9.12 -5.82 5.71
CA LEU A 61 8.36 -7.03 6.00
C LEU A 61 7.16 -6.68 6.89
N GLN A 62 5.97 -7.06 6.44
CA GLN A 62 4.71 -6.69 7.10
C GLN A 62 3.94 -7.92 7.58
N VAL A 63 3.32 -7.84 8.75
CA VAL A 63 2.35 -8.84 9.19
C VAL A 63 1.08 -8.71 8.34
N HIS A 64 0.75 -9.78 7.61
CA HIS A 64 -0.35 -9.78 6.66
C HIS A 64 -1.70 -9.94 7.34
N ASN A 65 -2.57 -8.92 7.19
CA ASN A 65 -3.92 -8.92 7.78
C ASN A 65 -3.90 -9.18 9.31
N ILE A 66 -2.93 -8.59 10.00
CA ILE A 66 -2.72 -8.72 11.45
C ILE A 66 -2.77 -10.15 11.99
N ARG A 67 -2.49 -11.13 11.15
CA ARG A 67 -2.52 -12.55 11.52
C ARG A 67 -1.31 -12.89 12.37
N ASP A 68 -1.55 -13.39 13.58
CA ASP A 68 -0.51 -13.82 14.53
C ASP A 68 0.54 -12.71 14.82
N THR A 69 0.04 -11.48 15.00
CA THR A 69 0.82 -10.24 14.98
C THR A 69 1.96 -10.25 15.99
N ASP A 70 1.70 -10.66 17.22
CA ASP A 70 2.71 -10.60 18.29
C ASP A 70 3.89 -11.55 18.02
N VAL A 71 3.60 -12.74 17.46
CA VAL A 71 4.62 -13.71 17.04
C VAL A 71 5.45 -13.12 15.91
N HIS A 72 4.78 -12.63 14.87
CA HIS A 72 5.48 -12.18 13.67
C HIS A 72 6.22 -10.86 13.86
N LEU A 73 5.76 -9.93 14.70
CA LEU A 73 6.54 -8.74 15.01
C LEU A 73 7.83 -9.09 15.75
N ARG A 74 7.84 -10.09 16.65
CA ARG A 74 9.08 -10.59 17.26
C ARG A 74 10.00 -11.21 16.21
N THR A 75 9.45 -12.03 15.32
CA THR A 75 10.20 -12.64 14.20
C THR A 75 10.82 -11.56 13.30
N ILE A 76 10.07 -10.53 12.94
CA ILE A 76 10.56 -9.43 12.10
C ILE A 76 11.67 -8.67 12.78
N ARG A 77 11.56 -8.36 14.08
CA ARG A 77 12.61 -7.68 14.86
C ARG A 77 13.91 -8.48 14.89
N ARG A 78 13.82 -9.79 15.10
CA ARG A 78 15.01 -10.67 15.00
C ARG A 78 15.65 -10.60 13.60
N LEU A 79 14.86 -10.60 12.54
CA LEU A 79 15.38 -10.47 11.18
C LEU A 79 15.93 -9.06 10.89
N GLN A 80 15.45 -8.02 11.58
CA GLN A 80 16.04 -6.68 11.55
C GLN A 80 17.43 -6.68 12.22
N ASP A 81 17.57 -7.32 13.38
CA ASP A 81 18.85 -7.46 14.08
C ASP A 81 19.86 -8.27 13.25
N GLU A 82 19.40 -9.25 12.47
CA GLU A 82 20.22 -10.03 11.52
C GLU A 82 20.54 -9.25 10.21
N GLY A 83 20.00 -8.04 10.02
CA GLY A 83 20.19 -7.24 8.81
C GLY A 83 19.43 -7.73 7.58
N LYS A 84 18.56 -8.74 7.71
CA LYS A 84 17.76 -9.31 6.62
C LYS A 84 16.49 -8.51 6.28
N VAL A 85 16.00 -7.74 7.24
CA VAL A 85 14.83 -6.87 7.10
C VAL A 85 15.20 -5.46 7.57
N ARG A 86 14.80 -4.44 6.83
CA ARG A 86 15.09 -3.05 7.20
C ARG A 86 13.98 -2.44 8.05
N TYR A 87 12.73 -2.59 7.64
CA TYR A 87 11.57 -1.99 8.29
C TYR A 87 10.51 -3.04 8.60
N ASN A 88 9.79 -2.83 9.70
CA ASN A 88 8.62 -3.61 10.08
C ASN A 88 7.32 -2.88 9.77
N GLY A 89 6.22 -3.63 9.72
CA GLY A 89 4.89 -3.06 9.55
C GLY A 89 3.78 -4.08 9.72
N ILE A 90 2.55 -3.59 9.65
CA ILE A 90 1.34 -4.40 9.68
C ILE A 90 0.41 -4.01 8.54
N THR A 91 -0.43 -4.94 8.08
CA THR A 91 -1.42 -4.66 7.04
C THR A 91 -2.80 -5.13 7.42
N THR A 92 -3.82 -4.42 6.93
CA THR A 92 -5.19 -4.92 6.80
C THR A 92 -5.90 -4.27 5.61
N SER A 93 -6.97 -4.94 5.14
CA SER A 93 -7.94 -4.39 4.19
C SER A 93 -9.38 -4.71 4.63
N PHE A 94 -9.58 -5.01 5.91
CA PHE A 94 -10.84 -5.41 6.49
C PHE A 94 -11.28 -4.43 7.57
N ARG A 95 -12.36 -3.70 7.35
CA ARG A 95 -12.89 -2.70 8.29
C ARG A 95 -13.21 -3.26 9.69
N ASN A 96 -13.67 -4.50 9.75
CA ASN A 96 -13.98 -5.16 11.02
C ASN A 96 -12.75 -5.43 11.90
N THR A 97 -11.54 -5.24 11.37
CA THR A 97 -10.28 -5.36 12.13
C THR A 97 -9.70 -4.02 12.55
N TYR A 98 -10.32 -2.89 12.22
CA TYR A 98 -9.75 -1.55 12.45
C TYR A 98 -9.52 -1.25 13.93
N GLU A 99 -10.39 -1.70 14.82
CA GLU A 99 -10.23 -1.50 16.26
C GLU A 99 -8.99 -2.25 16.80
N GLU A 100 -8.85 -3.52 16.44
CA GLU A 100 -7.65 -4.30 16.77
C GLU A 100 -6.40 -3.72 16.12
N TYR A 101 -6.49 -3.32 14.86
CA TYR A 101 -5.39 -2.70 14.11
C TYR A 101 -4.89 -1.43 14.80
N GLU A 102 -5.81 -0.55 15.22
CA GLU A 102 -5.49 0.66 15.99
C GLU A 102 -4.86 0.34 17.35
N ALA A 103 -5.36 -0.67 18.06
CA ALA A 103 -4.78 -1.11 19.33
C ALA A 103 -3.33 -1.58 19.15
N ILE A 104 -3.04 -2.32 18.08
CA ILE A 104 -1.67 -2.72 17.71
C ILE A 104 -0.81 -1.47 17.40
N MET A 105 -1.32 -0.55 16.59
CA MET A 105 -0.62 0.69 16.27
C MET A 105 -0.27 1.51 17.52
N ARG A 106 -1.11 1.49 18.56
CA ARG A 106 -0.85 2.22 19.81
C ARG A 106 0.20 1.57 20.69
N ARG A 107 0.24 0.24 20.77
CA ARG A 107 1.15 -0.49 21.67
C ARG A 107 2.50 -0.81 21.05
N GLU A 108 2.57 -1.01 19.72
CA GLU A 108 3.76 -1.48 19.04
C GLU A 108 4.57 -0.34 18.40
N LYS A 109 5.89 -0.48 18.35
CA LYS A 109 6.74 0.40 17.55
C LYS A 109 6.76 -0.14 16.12
N LEU A 110 6.06 0.55 15.22
CA LEU A 110 5.93 0.21 13.81
C LEU A 110 6.59 1.30 12.95
N ASP A 111 7.30 0.87 11.91
CA ASP A 111 7.85 1.77 10.90
C ASP A 111 6.79 2.10 9.84
N PHE A 112 5.99 1.10 9.46
CA PHE A 112 4.98 1.21 8.41
C PHE A 112 3.63 0.64 8.85
N ILE A 113 2.58 1.22 8.31
CA ILE A 113 1.25 0.62 8.23
C ILE A 113 0.78 0.54 6.78
N GLN A 114 -0.03 -0.47 6.47
CA GLN A 114 -0.70 -0.59 5.18
C GLN A 114 -2.19 -0.79 5.40
N ILE A 115 -3.01 0.13 4.86
CA ILE A 115 -4.45 0.19 5.12
C ILE A 115 -5.22 0.50 3.82
N ASP A 116 -6.46 0.04 3.71
CA ASP A 116 -7.34 0.40 2.60
C ASP A 116 -7.87 1.83 2.77
N TYR A 117 -7.72 2.59 1.69
CA TYR A 117 -8.18 3.96 1.62
C TYR A 117 -8.43 4.36 0.17
N ALA A 118 -9.60 4.93 -0.11
CA ALA A 118 -10.04 5.31 -1.44
C ALA A 118 -11.07 6.43 -1.37
N LEU A 119 -11.40 7.04 -2.50
CA LEU A 119 -12.39 8.11 -2.57
C LEU A 119 -13.79 7.68 -2.10
N ASP A 120 -14.16 6.40 -2.30
CA ASP A 120 -15.40 5.79 -1.79
C ASP A 120 -15.26 5.10 -0.43
N ASN A 121 -14.07 5.11 0.17
CA ASN A 121 -13.78 4.54 1.48
C ASN A 121 -12.81 5.43 2.25
N ARG A 122 -13.35 6.41 2.97
CA ARG A 122 -12.58 7.41 3.72
C ARG A 122 -12.48 7.11 5.23
N THR A 123 -12.95 5.95 5.69
CA THR A 123 -13.01 5.60 7.12
C THR A 123 -11.66 5.67 7.83
N ALA A 124 -10.56 5.37 7.13
CA ALA A 124 -9.23 5.45 7.72
C ALA A 124 -8.82 6.88 8.15
N GLU A 125 -9.46 7.93 7.59
CA GLU A 125 -9.22 9.33 7.95
C GLU A 125 -9.67 9.69 9.37
N GLU A 126 -10.63 8.93 9.91
CA GLU A 126 -11.21 9.25 11.21
C GLU A 126 -10.21 9.00 12.36
N ARG A 127 -9.47 7.90 12.31
CA ARG A 127 -8.62 7.47 13.43
C ARG A 127 -7.23 6.94 12.99
N ILE A 128 -7.17 6.12 11.95
CA ILE A 128 -5.94 5.38 11.56
C ILE A 128 -4.89 6.32 10.98
N LEU A 129 -5.25 7.15 10.01
CA LEU A 129 -4.30 8.06 9.37
C LEU A 129 -3.80 9.17 10.33
N PRO A 130 -4.65 9.79 11.18
CA PRO A 130 -4.18 10.68 12.23
C PRO A 130 -3.21 10.00 13.20
N LEU A 131 -3.53 8.80 13.69
CA LEU A 131 -2.67 8.04 14.60
C LEU A 131 -1.32 7.69 13.96
N ALA A 132 -1.31 7.32 12.69
CA ALA A 132 -0.07 7.02 11.96
C ALA A 132 0.85 8.24 11.91
N ARG A 133 0.29 9.43 11.62
CA ARG A 133 1.02 10.70 11.61
C ARG A 133 1.57 11.05 12.98
N ASP A 134 0.76 10.95 14.03
CA ASP A 134 1.15 11.29 15.39
C ASP A 134 2.27 10.38 15.94
N ARG A 135 2.35 9.15 15.42
CA ARG A 135 3.38 8.17 15.76
C ARG A 135 4.52 8.08 14.74
N ASN A 136 4.56 8.97 13.75
CA ASN A 136 5.58 8.99 12.67
C ASN A 136 5.71 7.65 11.91
N MET A 137 4.59 6.98 11.69
CA MET A 137 4.54 5.78 10.86
C MET A 137 4.37 6.15 9.39
N ALA A 138 5.12 5.51 8.50
CA ALA A 138 4.87 5.62 7.08
C ALA A 138 3.59 4.85 6.68
N VAL A 139 2.81 5.41 5.76
CA VAL A 139 1.51 4.86 5.37
C VAL A 139 1.51 4.42 3.92
N LEU A 140 1.26 3.14 3.70
CA LEU A 140 0.99 2.56 2.39
C LEU A 140 -0.51 2.37 2.21
N ILE A 141 -1.04 2.82 1.08
CA ILE A 141 -2.46 2.64 0.77
C ILE A 141 -2.67 1.50 -0.20
N ASN A 142 -3.40 0.48 0.25
CA ASN A 142 -3.93 -0.57 -0.61
C ASN A 142 -5.36 -0.24 -1.06
N LEU A 143 -5.88 -1.00 -2.04
CA LEU A 143 -7.24 -0.88 -2.59
C LEU A 143 -7.66 0.56 -2.99
N PRO A 144 -6.80 1.39 -3.59
CA PRO A 144 -7.10 2.80 -3.87
C PRO A 144 -8.24 2.99 -4.87
N PHE A 145 -8.66 1.94 -5.55
CA PHE A 145 -9.77 1.93 -6.51
C PHE A 145 -11.03 1.24 -5.97
N GLY A 146 -11.10 0.96 -4.66
CA GLY A 146 -12.26 0.34 -4.05
C GLY A 146 -12.63 -1.03 -4.67
N ARG A 147 -11.64 -1.86 -5.05
CA ARG A 147 -11.85 -3.12 -5.79
C ARG A 147 -12.60 -2.92 -7.12
N GLY A 148 -12.38 -1.81 -7.81
CA GLY A 148 -13.03 -1.49 -9.08
C GLY A 148 -14.35 -0.72 -8.96
N ARG A 149 -14.91 -0.54 -7.76
CA ARG A 149 -16.18 0.21 -7.57
C ARG A 149 -16.10 1.63 -8.10
N LEU A 150 -14.95 2.31 -7.92
CA LEU A 150 -14.76 3.66 -8.42
C LEU A 150 -14.88 3.73 -9.94
N PHE A 151 -14.31 2.78 -10.67
CA PHE A 151 -14.42 2.72 -12.13
C PHE A 151 -15.84 2.42 -12.60
N ASN A 152 -16.56 1.54 -11.89
CA ASN A 152 -17.96 1.24 -12.23
C ASN A 152 -18.85 2.50 -12.12
N LYS A 153 -18.66 3.30 -11.07
CA LYS A 153 -19.41 4.56 -10.89
C LYS A 153 -19.00 5.65 -11.90
N ALA A 154 -17.74 5.68 -12.32
CA ALA A 154 -17.21 6.62 -13.31
C ALA A 154 -17.44 6.19 -14.77
N LEU A 155 -17.98 4.99 -15.01
CA LEU A 155 -18.11 4.42 -16.34
C LEU A 155 -18.94 5.32 -17.28
N GLY A 156 -18.38 5.59 -18.46
CA GLY A 156 -19.02 6.43 -19.48
C GLY A 156 -19.05 7.94 -19.16
N ARG A 157 -18.47 8.37 -18.05
CA ARG A 157 -18.42 9.78 -17.65
C ARG A 157 -17.08 10.41 -18.05
N PRO A 158 -17.10 11.62 -18.64
CA PRO A 158 -15.88 12.37 -18.87
C PRO A 158 -15.25 12.79 -17.54
N LEU A 159 -13.94 13.02 -17.53
CA LEU A 159 -13.28 13.71 -16.43
C LEU A 159 -13.88 15.10 -16.24
N PRO A 160 -14.03 15.59 -14.99
CA PRO A 160 -14.44 16.95 -14.76
C PRO A 160 -13.40 17.93 -15.33
N PRO A 161 -13.80 19.07 -15.92
CA PRO A 161 -12.86 20.01 -16.58
C PRO A 161 -11.72 20.48 -15.67
N TRP A 162 -11.98 20.63 -14.38
CA TRP A 162 -10.97 21.07 -13.40
C TRP A 162 -9.90 19.98 -13.10
N ALA A 163 -10.09 18.73 -13.52
CA ALA A 163 -9.06 17.70 -13.37
C ALA A 163 -7.75 18.07 -14.12
N ALA A 164 -7.84 18.89 -15.15
CA ALA A 164 -6.68 19.45 -15.84
C ALA A 164 -5.83 20.37 -14.93
N GLU A 165 -6.42 21.02 -13.93
CA GLU A 165 -5.71 21.88 -12.99
C GLU A 165 -4.71 21.12 -12.11
N ILE A 166 -4.91 19.80 -11.96
CA ILE A 166 -4.03 18.90 -11.24
C ILE A 166 -3.37 17.87 -12.16
N ASP A 167 -3.25 18.19 -13.44
CA ASP A 167 -2.57 17.37 -14.44
C ASP A 167 -3.10 15.91 -14.52
N CYS A 168 -4.43 15.72 -14.38
CA CYS A 168 -5.07 14.41 -14.51
C CYS A 168 -5.53 14.16 -15.94
N ALA A 169 -5.10 13.04 -16.52
CA ALA A 169 -5.51 12.57 -17.84
C ALA A 169 -6.48 11.37 -17.79
N SER A 170 -6.71 10.77 -16.62
CA SER A 170 -7.60 9.62 -16.45
C SER A 170 -8.28 9.63 -15.08
N TRP A 171 -9.39 8.88 -14.97
CA TRP A 171 -10.04 8.65 -13.68
C TRP A 171 -9.14 7.94 -12.69
N ALA A 172 -8.28 7.02 -13.14
CA ALA A 172 -7.31 6.37 -12.28
C ALA A 172 -6.34 7.38 -11.65
N GLN A 173 -5.82 8.32 -12.43
CA GLN A 173 -4.96 9.40 -11.92
C GLN A 173 -5.70 10.28 -10.91
N LEU A 174 -6.97 10.64 -11.17
CA LEU A 174 -7.77 11.43 -10.24
C LEU A 174 -7.94 10.73 -8.89
N PHE A 175 -8.30 9.43 -8.90
CA PHE A 175 -8.46 8.64 -7.69
C PHE A 175 -7.14 8.51 -6.91
N LEU A 176 -6.03 8.26 -7.61
CA LEU A 176 -4.72 8.15 -6.97
C LEU A 176 -4.21 9.49 -6.43
N LYS A 177 -4.42 10.59 -7.13
CA LYS A 177 -4.05 11.93 -6.65
C LYS A 177 -4.87 12.33 -5.42
N PHE A 178 -6.15 11.96 -5.35
CA PHE A 178 -6.94 12.13 -4.13
C PHE A 178 -6.30 11.44 -2.92
N VAL A 179 -5.85 10.20 -3.10
CA VAL A 179 -5.18 9.41 -2.05
C VAL A 179 -3.83 10.03 -1.68
N LEU A 180 -3.01 10.36 -2.68
CA LEU A 180 -1.67 10.96 -2.49
C LEU A 180 -1.72 12.34 -1.86
N ALA A 181 -2.82 13.06 -2.01
CA ALA A 181 -3.02 14.39 -1.42
C ALA A 181 -3.26 14.35 0.10
N HIS A 182 -3.50 13.18 0.69
CA HIS A 182 -3.68 13.09 2.14
C HIS A 182 -2.32 13.18 2.85
N PRO A 183 -2.13 14.12 3.81
CA PRO A 183 -0.81 14.42 4.39
C PRO A 183 -0.15 13.28 5.17
N ALA A 184 -0.92 12.27 5.60
CA ALA A 184 -0.38 11.09 6.26
C ALA A 184 0.08 10.01 5.27
N VAL A 185 -0.29 10.08 3.99
CA VAL A 185 0.01 9.02 3.01
C VAL A 185 1.44 9.15 2.49
N THR A 186 2.19 8.06 2.59
CA THR A 186 3.56 7.98 2.06
C THR A 186 3.59 7.45 0.62
N ALA A 187 2.80 6.43 0.32
CA ALA A 187 2.71 5.86 -1.01
C ALA A 187 1.40 5.10 -1.22
N VAL A 188 1.02 4.95 -2.47
CA VAL A 188 -0.14 4.17 -2.90
C VAL A 188 0.35 3.00 -3.77
N ILE A 189 -0.27 1.81 -3.60
CA ILE A 189 0.13 0.58 -4.26
C ILE A 189 -1.00 0.01 -5.14
N PRO A 190 -1.36 0.67 -6.25
CA PRO A 190 -2.36 0.18 -7.18
C PRO A 190 -1.84 -1.06 -7.91
N GLY A 191 -2.54 -2.19 -7.78
CA GLY A 191 -2.23 -3.43 -8.52
C GLY A 191 -2.86 -3.41 -9.91
N THR A 192 -2.11 -3.89 -10.92
CA THR A 192 -2.60 -4.13 -12.27
C THR A 192 -1.76 -5.19 -12.97
N ASP A 193 -2.37 -5.94 -13.90
CA ASP A 193 -1.71 -6.90 -14.78
C ASP A 193 -1.45 -6.34 -16.19
N ARG A 194 -1.81 -5.06 -16.44
CA ARG A 194 -1.69 -4.38 -17.73
C ARG A 194 -0.63 -3.28 -17.69
N PRO A 195 0.43 -3.37 -18.52
CA PRO A 195 1.51 -2.39 -18.54
C PRO A 195 1.04 -0.95 -18.78
N GLU A 196 0.05 -0.74 -19.66
CA GLU A 196 -0.51 0.59 -19.94
C GLU A 196 -1.16 1.20 -18.70
N PHE A 197 -1.87 0.40 -17.89
CA PHE A 197 -2.45 0.89 -16.64
C PHE A 197 -1.39 1.13 -15.56
N ALA A 198 -0.31 0.34 -15.55
CA ALA A 198 0.81 0.61 -14.65
C ALA A 198 1.46 1.97 -14.96
N LEU A 199 1.64 2.31 -16.23
CA LEU A 199 2.17 3.62 -16.65
C LEU A 199 1.21 4.76 -16.30
N ASP A 200 -0.10 4.57 -16.51
CA ASP A 200 -1.11 5.55 -16.15
C ASP A 200 -1.13 5.80 -14.63
N ASN A 201 -1.09 4.73 -13.83
CA ASN A 201 -1.01 4.83 -12.36
C ASN A 201 0.28 5.56 -11.89
N LEU A 202 1.43 5.30 -12.51
CA LEU A 202 2.68 5.98 -12.19
C LEU A 202 2.63 7.48 -12.52
N ASN A 203 1.89 7.87 -13.55
CA ASN A 203 1.72 9.28 -13.92
C ASN A 203 0.91 10.06 -12.86
N ALA A 204 0.10 9.41 -12.03
CA ALA A 204 -0.58 10.07 -10.92
C ALA A 204 0.38 10.73 -9.91
N ALA A 205 1.61 10.22 -9.79
CA ALA A 205 2.63 10.82 -8.92
C ALA A 205 3.38 12.01 -9.56
N ARG A 206 3.04 12.36 -10.80
CA ARG A 206 3.65 13.47 -11.54
C ARG A 206 2.73 14.69 -11.57
N GLY A 207 3.34 15.88 -11.79
CA GLY A 207 2.61 17.12 -11.85
C GLY A 207 2.05 17.56 -10.49
N ARG A 208 0.98 18.32 -10.52
CA ARG A 208 0.38 18.93 -9.31
C ARG A 208 -0.39 17.88 -8.49
N ILE A 209 -0.15 17.90 -7.20
CA ILE A 209 -0.95 17.13 -6.23
C ILE A 209 -2.06 18.06 -5.70
N PRO A 210 -3.30 17.59 -5.53
CA PRO A 210 -4.39 18.37 -4.96
C PRO A 210 -4.02 18.99 -3.61
N ASP A 211 -4.30 20.27 -3.43
CA ASP A 211 -4.31 20.90 -2.11
C ASP A 211 -5.60 20.53 -1.33
N ALA A 212 -5.75 21.03 -0.13
CA ALA A 212 -6.90 20.72 0.72
C ALA A 212 -8.23 21.14 0.05
N LYS A 213 -8.27 22.30 -0.60
CA LYS A 213 -9.47 22.82 -1.29
C LYS A 213 -9.85 21.93 -2.48
N MET A 214 -8.87 21.58 -3.31
CA MET A 214 -9.10 20.70 -4.45
C MET A 214 -9.51 19.31 -4.00
N ARG A 215 -8.94 18.80 -2.88
CA ARG A 215 -9.34 17.54 -2.31
C ARG A 215 -10.79 17.53 -1.85
N GLU A 216 -11.27 18.59 -1.20
CA GLU A 216 -12.69 18.78 -0.86
C GLU A 216 -13.57 18.85 -2.10
N GLN A 217 -13.13 19.52 -3.16
CA GLN A 217 -13.84 19.58 -4.43
C GLN A 217 -13.97 18.19 -5.08
N ILE A 218 -12.92 17.37 -5.05
CA ILE A 218 -12.96 15.99 -5.53
C ILE A 218 -14.00 15.18 -4.75
N ILE A 219 -14.01 15.27 -3.41
CA ILE A 219 -14.97 14.59 -2.55
C ILE A 219 -16.41 15.03 -2.89
N SER A 220 -16.65 16.33 -2.91
CA SER A 220 -17.97 16.89 -3.17
C SER A 220 -18.52 16.47 -4.56
N TYR A 221 -17.67 16.55 -5.57
CA TYR A 221 -18.03 16.11 -6.92
C TYR A 221 -18.35 14.61 -6.95
N TRP A 222 -17.52 13.78 -6.32
CA TRP A 222 -17.72 12.33 -6.27
C TRP A 222 -19.00 11.92 -5.53
N ASP A 223 -19.27 12.56 -4.39
CA ASP A 223 -20.44 12.24 -3.57
C ASP A 223 -21.75 12.64 -4.27
N GLN A 224 -21.72 13.65 -5.17
CA GLN A 224 -22.86 14.07 -6.00
C GLN A 224 -23.01 13.27 -7.30
N LEU A 225 -22.00 12.53 -7.71
CA LEU A 225 -22.09 11.62 -8.84
C LEU A 225 -23.08 10.50 -8.51
N GLY A 226 -24.27 10.56 -9.06
CA GLY A 226 -25.34 9.56 -8.90
C GLY A 226 -24.98 8.16 -9.40
#